data_24cb6c8a11c402b3e2f0d9fb9b621d1c
#
_entry.id   24cb6c8a11c402b3e2f0d9fb9b621d1c
#
_cell.length_a   1.000
_cell.length_b   1.000
_cell.length_c   1.000
_cell.angle_alpha   90.00
_cell.angle_beta   90.00
_cell.angle_gamma   90.00
#
_symmetry.space_group_name_H-M   'P 1'
#
loop_
_entity.id
_entity.type
_entity.pdbx_description
1 polymer ?
#
loop_
_entity_poly.entity_id
_entity_poly.type
_entity_poly.pdbx_seq_one_letter_code
_entity_poly.pdbx_strand_id
1 'polypeptide(L)'
;NTPSAANVVAYANVVREKAIMRELISVGNKIAQNSYSPKGQDVKHLLDEAEREVFSIAEKRTSGTEGPQNIISILENTINKIEQLSQIKDHSGVTGVSTGFKDLDKKTAGLQKSDLIIVAARPSMGKTTFAMNLCENAALGSDKPVLVFSLEMPAEQIMMRSLASLSRVDQTKIRTGQGLDDNDWAKISSTMGMLAKKPNLFIDDSSGLTPTELRSRARRVYRE
;
A
#
# COMPACT_ATOMS: atom_id res chain seq x y z
N ASN A 1 -41.12 26.46 9.58
CA ASN A 1 -40.71 25.17 10.17
C ASN A 1 -39.21 25.24 10.50
N THR A 2 -38.90 25.60 11.71
CA THR A 2 -37.53 25.56 12.24
C THR A 2 -37.12 24.11 12.42
N PRO A 3 -36.03 23.64 11.76
CA PRO A 3 -35.55 22.26 11.96
C PRO A 3 -35.18 22.04 13.44
N SER A 4 -35.68 20.98 14.04
CA SER A 4 -35.31 20.63 15.42
C SER A 4 -33.82 20.30 15.47
N ALA A 5 -33.15 20.68 16.57
CA ALA A 5 -31.70 20.41 16.79
C ALA A 5 -31.33 18.91 16.65
N ALA A 6 -32.30 18.00 16.85
CA ALA A 6 -32.13 16.56 16.68
C ALA A 6 -31.78 16.14 15.23
N ASN A 7 -32.08 16.97 14.23
CA ASN A 7 -31.86 16.64 12.80
C ASN A 7 -30.69 17.40 12.16
N VAL A 8 -29.93 18.19 12.94
CA VAL A 8 -28.83 19.02 12.39
C VAL A 8 -27.79 18.17 11.63
N VAL A 9 -27.43 17.01 12.18
CA VAL A 9 -26.47 16.10 11.54
C VAL A 9 -27.01 15.55 10.20
N ALA A 10 -28.30 15.21 10.15
CA ALA A 10 -28.94 14.73 8.92
C ALA A 10 -28.96 15.81 7.83
N TYR A 11 -29.33 17.05 8.21
CA TYR A 11 -29.28 18.18 7.27
C TYR A 11 -27.87 18.53 6.82
N ALA A 12 -26.89 18.50 7.73
CA ALA A 12 -25.48 18.72 7.41
C ALA A 12 -24.98 17.68 6.39
N ASN A 13 -25.35 16.41 6.54
CA ASN A 13 -25.01 15.35 5.59
C ASN A 13 -25.63 15.60 4.21
N VAL A 14 -26.90 15.98 4.13
CA VAL A 14 -27.56 16.31 2.87
C VAL A 14 -26.88 17.50 2.18
N VAL A 15 -26.55 18.56 2.93
CA VAL A 15 -25.84 19.73 2.38
C VAL A 15 -24.47 19.31 1.85
N ARG A 16 -23.76 18.47 2.58
CA ARG A 16 -22.45 17.94 2.19
C ARG A 16 -22.53 17.10 0.91
N GLU A 17 -23.51 16.21 0.81
CA GLU A 17 -23.74 15.40 -0.41
C GLU A 17 -24.01 16.30 -1.63
N LYS A 18 -24.85 17.32 -1.47
CA LYS A 18 -25.14 18.27 -2.55
C LYS A 18 -23.93 19.13 -2.90
N ALA A 19 -23.08 19.46 -1.95
CA ALA A 19 -21.81 20.15 -2.21
C ALA A 19 -20.85 19.28 -3.03
N ILE A 20 -20.71 18.01 -2.68
CA ILE A 20 -19.88 17.04 -3.43
C ILE A 20 -20.41 16.87 -4.86
N MET A 21 -21.72 16.74 -5.05
CA MET A 21 -22.32 16.64 -6.39
C MET A 21 -22.02 17.87 -7.25
N ARG A 22 -22.11 19.08 -6.69
CA ARG A 22 -21.75 20.31 -7.39
C ARG A 22 -20.27 20.38 -7.74
N GLU A 23 -19.41 19.94 -6.85
CA GLU A 23 -17.96 19.88 -7.10
C GLU A 23 -17.62 18.87 -8.20
N LEU A 24 -18.27 17.69 -8.21
CA LEU A 24 -18.15 16.71 -9.30
C LEU A 24 -18.60 17.27 -10.66
N ILE A 25 -19.69 18.02 -10.71
CA ILE A 25 -20.15 18.70 -11.94
C ILE A 25 -19.12 19.73 -12.40
N SER A 26 -18.59 20.54 -11.47
CA SER A 26 -17.59 21.55 -11.79
C SER A 26 -16.32 20.95 -12.36
N VAL A 27 -15.82 19.89 -11.72
CA VAL A 27 -14.61 19.17 -12.15
C VAL A 27 -14.86 18.46 -13.50
N GLY A 28 -16.03 17.82 -13.68
CA GLY A 28 -16.39 17.19 -14.94
C GLY A 28 -16.42 18.19 -16.10
N ASN A 29 -17.00 19.39 -15.90
CA ASN A 29 -16.99 20.45 -16.88
C ASN A 29 -15.57 20.96 -17.20
N LYS A 30 -14.71 21.08 -16.18
CA LYS A 30 -13.31 21.48 -16.36
C LYS A 30 -12.52 20.45 -17.17
N ILE A 31 -12.70 19.16 -16.88
CA ILE A 31 -12.09 18.06 -17.65
C ILE A 31 -12.55 18.11 -19.11
N ALA A 32 -13.86 18.27 -19.35
CA ALA A 32 -14.41 18.38 -20.69
C ALA A 32 -13.82 19.58 -21.45
N GLN A 33 -13.77 20.78 -20.82
CA GLN A 33 -13.19 21.97 -21.43
C GLN A 33 -11.71 21.80 -21.79
N ASN A 34 -10.91 21.23 -20.88
CA ASN A 34 -9.49 20.99 -21.12
C ASN A 34 -9.28 19.97 -22.25
N SER A 35 -10.17 18.97 -22.37
CA SER A 35 -10.14 17.99 -23.46
C SER A 35 -10.52 18.58 -24.81
N TYR A 36 -11.50 19.52 -24.87
CA TYR A 36 -11.87 20.23 -26.10
C TYR A 36 -10.82 21.27 -26.53
N SER A 37 -10.08 21.84 -25.60
CA SER A 37 -9.09 22.89 -25.85
C SER A 37 -7.80 22.62 -25.07
N PRO A 38 -6.96 21.70 -25.53
CA PRO A 38 -5.80 21.22 -24.76
C PRO A 38 -4.66 22.23 -24.60
N LYS A 39 -4.72 23.40 -25.27
CA LYS A 39 -3.74 24.52 -25.14
C LYS A 39 -2.28 24.09 -25.24
N GLY A 40 -1.97 23.08 -26.06
CA GLY A 40 -0.62 22.56 -26.23
C GLY A 40 -0.16 21.57 -25.14
N GLN A 41 -1.03 21.18 -24.22
CA GLN A 41 -0.75 20.11 -23.26
C GLN A 41 -0.88 18.74 -23.93
N ASP A 42 -0.01 17.79 -23.54
CA ASP A 42 -0.11 16.42 -24.01
C ASP A 42 -1.22 15.64 -23.28
N VAL A 43 -1.63 14.53 -23.85
CA VAL A 43 -2.72 13.69 -23.30
C VAL A 43 -2.38 13.19 -21.89
N LYS A 44 -1.11 12.90 -21.62
CA LYS A 44 -0.67 12.41 -20.31
C LYS A 44 -0.89 13.47 -19.24
N HIS A 45 -0.51 14.72 -19.53
CA HIS A 45 -0.71 15.85 -18.60
C HIS A 45 -2.20 16.10 -18.31
N LEU A 46 -3.06 16.01 -19.35
CA LEU A 46 -4.51 16.16 -19.18
C LEU A 46 -5.12 15.07 -18.31
N LEU A 47 -4.66 13.83 -18.47
CA LEU A 47 -5.09 12.71 -17.62
C LEU A 47 -4.64 12.88 -16.16
N ASP A 48 -3.39 13.27 -15.92
CA ASP A 48 -2.85 13.53 -14.58
C ASP A 48 -3.60 14.66 -13.88
N GLU A 49 -3.96 15.73 -14.63
CA GLU A 49 -4.75 16.84 -14.08
C GLU A 49 -6.17 16.39 -13.74
N ALA A 50 -6.83 15.65 -14.63
CA ALA A 50 -8.16 15.11 -14.40
C ALA A 50 -8.21 14.18 -13.18
N GLU A 51 -7.25 13.28 -13.06
CA GLU A 51 -7.14 12.39 -11.91
C GLU A 51 -6.94 13.17 -10.61
N ARG A 52 -6.06 14.17 -10.59
CA ARG A 52 -5.81 15.03 -9.41
C ARG A 52 -7.06 15.76 -8.96
N GLU A 53 -7.81 16.33 -9.89
CA GLU A 53 -9.04 17.07 -9.60
C GLU A 53 -10.13 16.16 -9.01
N VAL A 54 -10.34 14.98 -9.60
CA VAL A 54 -11.30 13.99 -9.07
C VAL A 54 -10.86 13.49 -7.70
N PHE A 55 -9.55 13.27 -7.51
CA PHE A 55 -9.00 12.85 -6.22
C PHE A 55 -9.20 13.87 -5.12
N SER A 56 -9.05 15.17 -5.42
CA SER A 56 -9.26 16.23 -4.44
C SER A 56 -10.64 16.19 -3.82
N ILE A 57 -11.67 15.83 -4.62
CA ILE A 57 -13.05 15.66 -4.12
C ILE A 57 -13.14 14.47 -3.15
N ALA A 58 -12.49 13.36 -3.49
CA ALA A 58 -12.48 12.17 -2.64
C ALA A 58 -11.75 12.39 -1.30
N GLU A 59 -10.67 13.17 -1.29
CA GLU A 59 -9.93 13.54 -0.08
C GLU A 59 -10.75 14.44 0.84
N LYS A 60 -11.43 15.44 0.32
CA LYS A 60 -12.33 16.31 1.09
C LYS A 60 -13.48 15.51 1.75
N ARG A 61 -13.90 14.41 1.14
CA ARG A 61 -14.87 13.49 1.73
C ARG A 61 -14.33 12.80 2.97
N THR A 62 -13.05 12.42 2.96
CA THR A 62 -12.38 11.71 4.06
C THR A 62 -11.95 12.68 5.19
N SER A 63 -11.50 13.87 4.82
CA SER A 63 -11.03 14.90 5.78
C SER A 63 -12.15 15.50 6.65
N GLY A 64 -13.40 15.32 6.29
CA GLY A 64 -14.54 15.88 7.04
C GLY A 64 -14.88 15.16 8.35
N THR A 65 -14.18 14.08 8.69
CA THR A 65 -14.32 13.35 9.95
C THR A 65 -13.16 13.58 10.92
N GLU A 66 -12.10 14.26 10.48
CA GLU A 66 -10.88 14.49 11.27
C GLU A 66 -10.79 15.94 11.79
N GLY A 67 -11.80 16.36 12.56
CA GLY A 67 -11.70 17.55 13.41
C GLY A 67 -11.02 17.23 14.75
N PRO A 68 -10.69 18.26 15.55
CA PRO A 68 -10.22 18.03 16.92
C PRO A 68 -11.19 17.14 17.70
N GLN A 69 -10.72 16.00 18.18
CA GLN A 69 -11.52 15.06 18.94
C GLN A 69 -11.38 15.35 20.43
N ASN A 70 -12.46 15.16 21.18
CA ASN A 70 -12.40 15.26 22.63
C ASN A 70 -11.54 14.11 23.19
N ILE A 71 -10.68 14.43 24.17
CA ILE A 71 -9.79 13.45 24.80
C ILE A 71 -10.55 12.26 25.39
N ILE A 72 -11.78 12.45 25.86
CA ILE A 72 -12.61 11.39 26.44
C ILE A 72 -12.96 10.34 25.37
N SER A 73 -13.38 10.77 24.18
CA SER A 73 -13.69 9.84 23.08
C SER A 73 -12.45 9.10 22.57
N ILE A 74 -11.29 9.77 22.58
CA ILE A 74 -10.02 9.13 22.24
C ILE A 74 -9.65 8.09 23.30
N LEU A 75 -9.85 8.41 24.58
CA LEU A 75 -9.54 7.52 25.70
C LEU A 75 -10.40 6.24 25.64
N GLU A 76 -11.72 6.38 25.43
CA GLU A 76 -12.63 5.23 25.30
C GLU A 76 -12.21 4.32 24.14
N ASN A 77 -11.93 4.88 22.98
CA ASN A 77 -11.45 4.11 21.83
C ASN A 77 -10.09 3.42 22.11
N THR A 78 -9.22 4.09 22.87
CA THR A 78 -7.90 3.53 23.23
C THR A 78 -8.05 2.36 24.21
N ILE A 79 -8.92 2.48 25.22
CA ILE A 79 -9.20 1.41 26.19
C ILE A 79 -9.78 0.20 25.45
N ASN A 80 -10.78 0.40 24.61
CA ASN A 80 -11.39 -0.67 23.82
C ASN A 80 -10.34 -1.39 22.94
N LYS A 81 -9.41 -0.63 22.36
CA LYS A 81 -8.31 -1.22 21.58
C LYS A 81 -7.35 -2.05 22.46
N ILE A 82 -7.03 -1.57 23.66
CA ILE A 82 -6.18 -2.30 24.61
C ILE A 82 -6.87 -3.60 25.03
N GLU A 83 -8.17 -3.56 25.33
CA GLU A 83 -8.96 -4.76 25.67
C GLU A 83 -8.96 -5.78 24.53
N GLN A 84 -9.20 -5.34 23.29
CA GLN A 84 -9.12 -6.21 22.11
C GLN A 84 -7.74 -6.87 21.96
N LEU A 85 -6.66 -6.10 22.12
CA LEU A 85 -5.29 -6.62 22.08
C LEU A 85 -5.02 -7.61 23.20
N SER A 86 -5.55 -7.40 24.41
CA SER A 86 -5.36 -8.31 25.55
C SER A 86 -6.07 -9.65 25.37
N GLN A 87 -7.12 -9.69 24.55
CA GLN A 87 -7.89 -10.92 24.25
C GLN A 87 -7.26 -11.76 23.13
N ILE A 88 -6.30 -11.20 22.37
CA ILE A 88 -5.57 -11.94 21.34
C ILE A 88 -4.64 -12.93 22.04
N LYS A 89 -4.94 -14.21 21.90
CA LYS A 89 -4.16 -15.32 22.48
C LYS A 89 -2.80 -15.54 21.81
N ASP A 90 -2.47 -14.77 20.80
CA ASP A 90 -1.17 -14.86 20.13
C ASP A 90 -0.11 -14.14 20.96
N HIS A 91 0.71 -14.94 21.64
CA HIS A 91 1.80 -14.48 22.49
C HIS A 91 3.04 -13.99 21.71
N SER A 92 2.94 -13.84 20.39
CA SER A 92 4.05 -13.31 19.57
C SER A 92 4.41 -11.86 19.91
N GLY A 93 3.46 -11.12 20.50
CA GLY A 93 3.61 -9.68 20.79
C GLY A 93 3.62 -8.79 19.55
N VAL A 94 3.33 -9.34 18.37
CA VAL A 94 3.28 -8.62 17.10
C VAL A 94 1.88 -8.09 16.85
N THR A 95 1.70 -6.78 16.94
CA THR A 95 0.41 -6.10 16.70
C THR A 95 0.27 -5.58 15.28
N GLY A 96 1.41 -5.37 14.60
CA GLY A 96 1.49 -4.94 13.21
C GLY A 96 1.72 -6.09 12.23
N VAL A 97 2.33 -5.79 11.09
CA VAL A 97 2.78 -6.79 10.11
C VAL A 97 4.12 -7.34 10.57
N SER A 98 4.23 -8.65 10.74
CA SER A 98 5.50 -9.29 11.12
C SER A 98 6.58 -9.05 10.07
N THR A 99 7.77 -8.70 10.53
CA THR A 99 8.96 -8.56 9.68
C THR A 99 9.58 -9.92 9.32
N GLY A 100 9.21 -10.98 10.05
CA GLY A 100 9.86 -12.29 9.98
C GLY A 100 11.18 -12.37 10.75
N PHE A 101 11.67 -11.26 11.30
CA PHE A 101 12.87 -11.20 12.14
C PHE A 101 12.44 -11.07 13.61
N LYS A 102 12.53 -12.17 14.37
CA LYS A 102 12.00 -12.27 15.73
C LYS A 102 12.49 -11.16 16.68
N ASP A 103 13.77 -10.79 16.61
CA ASP A 103 14.32 -9.77 17.50
C ASP A 103 13.91 -8.36 17.08
N LEU A 104 13.66 -8.12 15.79
CA LEU A 104 13.10 -6.88 15.29
C LEU A 104 11.63 -6.78 15.71
N ASP A 105 10.85 -7.83 15.51
CA ASP A 105 9.44 -7.88 15.88
C ASP A 105 9.24 -7.68 17.39
N LYS A 106 10.10 -8.24 18.24
CA LYS A 106 10.07 -7.98 19.70
C LYS A 106 10.28 -6.51 20.06
N LYS A 107 11.09 -5.78 19.27
CA LYS A 107 11.37 -4.36 19.53
C LYS A 107 10.33 -3.41 18.97
N THR A 108 9.72 -3.78 17.83
CA THR A 108 8.81 -2.89 17.07
C THR A 108 7.35 -3.31 17.21
N ALA A 109 7.07 -4.51 17.74
CA ALA A 109 5.78 -5.17 17.67
C ALA A 109 5.28 -5.36 16.21
N GLY A 110 6.23 -5.49 15.25
CA GLY A 110 5.97 -5.53 13.81
C GLY A 110 5.81 -4.13 13.19
N LEU A 111 5.59 -4.09 11.87
CA LEU A 111 5.38 -2.85 11.13
C LEU A 111 3.97 -2.34 11.37
N GLN A 112 3.83 -1.17 12.00
CA GLN A 112 2.55 -0.64 12.42
C GLN A 112 1.81 0.04 11.26
N LYS A 113 0.49 0.03 11.35
CA LYS A 113 -0.37 0.69 10.36
C LYS A 113 -0.13 2.22 10.37
N SER A 114 -0.03 2.81 9.20
CA SER A 114 0.20 4.24 8.97
C SER A 114 1.62 4.74 9.27
N ASP A 115 2.56 3.86 9.64
CA ASP A 115 3.95 4.25 9.83
C ASP A 115 4.68 4.44 8.49
N LEU A 116 5.57 5.41 8.47
CA LEU A 116 6.59 5.56 7.43
C LEU A 116 7.92 5.03 7.96
N ILE A 117 8.38 3.91 7.40
CA ILE A 117 9.61 3.25 7.83
C ILE A 117 10.68 3.47 6.78
N ILE A 118 11.80 4.10 7.18
CA ILE A 118 12.91 4.41 6.29
C ILE A 118 14.06 3.48 6.58
N VAL A 119 14.47 2.70 5.56
CA VAL A 119 15.66 1.85 5.61
C VAL A 119 16.77 2.53 4.82
N ALA A 120 17.82 2.95 5.52
CA ALA A 120 18.98 3.59 4.92
C ALA A 120 20.24 2.74 5.11
N ALA A 121 21.06 2.66 4.07
CA ALA A 121 22.35 1.97 4.10
C ALA A 121 23.27 2.53 3.02
N ARG A 122 24.58 2.33 3.18
CA ARG A 122 25.55 2.61 2.11
C ARG A 122 25.30 1.66 0.92
N PRO A 123 25.74 2.02 -0.29
CA PRO A 123 25.66 1.17 -1.47
C PRO A 123 26.21 -0.26 -1.16
N SER A 124 25.59 -1.26 -1.73
CA SER A 124 25.99 -2.68 -1.60
C SER A 124 25.88 -3.31 -0.19
N MET A 125 25.26 -2.62 0.77
CA MET A 125 25.08 -3.15 2.14
C MET A 125 23.80 -4.01 2.30
N GLY A 126 23.14 -4.37 1.20
CA GLY A 126 21.97 -5.25 1.25
C GLY A 126 20.64 -4.58 1.57
N LYS A 127 20.54 -3.23 1.46
CA LYS A 127 19.30 -2.48 1.68
C LYS A 127 18.08 -3.09 0.96
N THR A 128 18.18 -3.27 -0.35
CA THR A 128 17.09 -3.83 -1.17
C THR A 128 16.78 -5.28 -0.79
N THR A 129 17.80 -6.09 -0.50
CA THR A 129 17.64 -7.48 -0.05
C THR A 129 16.85 -7.53 1.26
N PHE A 130 17.21 -6.69 2.23
CA PHE A 130 16.49 -6.61 3.49
C PHE A 130 15.03 -6.18 3.30
N ALA A 131 14.79 -5.13 2.49
CA ALA A 131 13.44 -4.67 2.18
C ALA A 131 12.60 -5.77 1.50
N MET A 132 13.18 -6.51 0.54
CA MET A 132 12.48 -7.62 -0.11
C MET A 132 12.20 -8.77 0.85
N ASN A 133 13.11 -9.11 1.76
CA ASN A 133 12.84 -10.12 2.79
C ASN A 133 11.66 -9.71 3.69
N LEU A 134 11.52 -8.43 4.04
CA LEU A 134 10.34 -7.92 4.76
C LEU A 134 9.07 -8.12 3.93
N CYS A 135 9.10 -7.80 2.63
CA CYS A 135 7.97 -7.97 1.73
C CYS A 135 7.59 -9.46 1.56
N GLU A 136 8.58 -10.33 1.38
CA GLU A 136 8.40 -11.78 1.27
C GLU A 136 7.75 -12.35 2.55
N ASN A 137 8.29 -12.00 3.72
CA ASN A 137 7.75 -12.44 5.00
C ASN A 137 6.31 -11.92 5.22
N ALA A 138 6.04 -10.66 4.88
CA ALA A 138 4.72 -10.08 4.98
C ALA A 138 3.71 -10.75 4.03
N ALA A 139 4.11 -11.01 2.78
CA ALA A 139 3.26 -11.68 1.80
C ALA A 139 2.96 -13.14 2.17
N LEU A 140 3.94 -13.88 2.64
CA LEU A 140 3.77 -15.27 3.04
C LEU A 140 3.04 -15.40 4.40
N GLY A 141 3.26 -14.46 5.30
CA GLY A 141 2.71 -14.47 6.66
C GLY A 141 1.29 -13.94 6.77
N SER A 142 0.76 -13.23 5.75
CA SER A 142 -0.58 -12.66 5.78
C SER A 142 -1.28 -12.81 4.42
N ASP A 143 -2.59 -12.58 4.40
CA ASP A 143 -3.38 -12.56 3.16
C ASP A 143 -3.55 -11.12 2.62
N LYS A 144 -2.87 -10.15 3.23
CA LYS A 144 -2.90 -8.75 2.78
C LYS A 144 -1.98 -8.54 1.58
N PRO A 145 -2.37 -7.70 0.63
CA PRO A 145 -1.52 -7.38 -0.51
C PRO A 145 -0.27 -6.61 -0.08
N VAL A 146 0.85 -6.98 -0.67
CA VAL A 146 2.14 -6.30 -0.52
C VAL A 146 2.51 -5.73 -1.88
N LEU A 147 2.71 -4.43 -1.94
CA LEU A 147 3.05 -3.73 -3.19
C LEU A 147 4.44 -3.12 -3.09
N VAL A 148 5.28 -3.47 -4.05
CA VAL A 148 6.66 -2.97 -4.19
C VAL A 148 6.74 -2.08 -5.41
N PHE A 149 7.19 -0.84 -5.23
CA PHE A 149 7.58 0.04 -6.33
C PHE A 149 9.11 0.05 -6.43
N SER A 150 9.63 -0.41 -7.56
CA SER A 150 11.07 -0.44 -7.83
C SER A 150 11.44 0.60 -8.86
N LEU A 151 12.22 1.60 -8.45
CA LEU A 151 12.72 2.65 -9.36
C LEU A 151 14.13 2.39 -9.86
N GLU A 152 14.80 1.35 -9.36
CA GLU A 152 16.21 1.06 -9.65
C GLU A 152 16.37 -0.26 -10.39
N MET A 153 15.54 -1.26 -10.07
CA MET A 153 15.70 -2.62 -10.57
C MET A 153 14.44 -3.11 -11.29
N PRO A 154 14.58 -3.82 -12.44
CA PRO A 154 13.46 -4.49 -13.08
C PRO A 154 12.79 -5.54 -12.19
N ALA A 155 11.48 -5.73 -12.33
CA ALA A 155 10.69 -6.68 -11.56
C ALA A 155 11.22 -8.12 -11.69
N GLU A 156 11.66 -8.51 -12.89
CA GLU A 156 12.26 -9.82 -13.14
C GLU A 156 13.53 -10.05 -12.29
N GLN A 157 14.39 -9.04 -12.17
CA GLN A 157 15.62 -9.13 -11.39
C GLN A 157 15.33 -9.24 -9.88
N ILE A 158 14.30 -8.53 -9.41
CA ILE A 158 13.81 -8.64 -8.04
C ILE A 158 13.29 -10.06 -7.80
N MET A 159 12.48 -10.59 -8.71
CA MET A 159 11.91 -11.93 -8.60
C MET A 159 12.99 -13.02 -8.62
N MET A 160 14.04 -12.89 -9.43
CA MET A 160 15.19 -13.81 -9.40
C MET A 160 15.88 -13.83 -8.03
N ARG A 161 16.03 -12.67 -7.38
CA ARG A 161 16.58 -12.59 -6.02
C ARG A 161 15.65 -13.21 -4.98
N SER A 162 14.36 -12.96 -5.09
CA SER A 162 13.35 -13.57 -4.23
C SER A 162 13.32 -15.09 -4.36
N LEU A 163 13.40 -15.61 -5.59
CA LEU A 163 13.52 -17.06 -5.82
C LEU A 163 14.78 -17.63 -5.18
N ALA A 164 15.93 -16.97 -5.35
CA ALA A 164 17.20 -17.40 -4.71
C ALA A 164 17.08 -17.42 -3.17
N SER A 165 16.50 -16.37 -2.59
CA SER A 165 16.28 -16.23 -1.16
C SER A 165 15.39 -17.33 -0.61
N LEU A 166 14.22 -17.52 -1.20
CA LEU A 166 13.19 -18.44 -0.71
C LEU A 166 13.53 -19.91 -1.00
N SER A 167 14.08 -20.21 -2.18
CA SER A 167 14.51 -21.59 -2.54
C SER A 167 15.83 -22.01 -1.92
N ARG A 168 16.61 -21.05 -1.39
CA ARG A 168 17.98 -21.26 -0.92
C ARG A 168 18.90 -21.88 -1.98
N VAL A 169 18.69 -21.51 -3.23
CA VAL A 169 19.56 -21.82 -4.37
C VAL A 169 20.49 -20.65 -4.62
N ASP A 170 21.72 -20.93 -5.00
CA ASP A 170 22.70 -19.88 -5.28
C ASP A 170 22.20 -18.90 -6.35
N GLN A 171 22.26 -17.60 -6.05
CA GLN A 171 21.77 -16.56 -6.92
C GLN A 171 22.50 -16.52 -8.27
N THR A 172 23.77 -16.89 -8.31
CA THR A 172 24.54 -16.92 -9.57
C THR A 172 24.02 -18.01 -10.47
N LYS A 173 23.69 -19.19 -9.93
CA LYS A 173 23.08 -20.28 -10.70
C LYS A 173 21.75 -19.86 -11.31
N ILE A 174 20.88 -19.23 -10.50
CA ILE A 174 19.56 -18.74 -10.98
C ILE A 174 19.75 -17.67 -12.07
N ARG A 175 20.65 -16.71 -11.87
CA ARG A 175 20.90 -15.62 -12.80
C ARG A 175 21.49 -16.07 -14.15
N THR A 176 22.37 -17.07 -14.10
CA THR A 176 23.08 -17.54 -15.31
C THR A 176 22.41 -18.74 -15.96
N GLY A 177 21.52 -19.42 -15.23
CA GLY A 177 20.93 -20.71 -15.65
C GLY A 177 21.93 -21.86 -15.68
N GLN A 178 23.18 -21.64 -15.21
CA GLN A 178 24.22 -22.65 -15.29
C GLN A 178 24.44 -23.35 -13.94
N GLY A 179 24.70 -24.65 -14.00
CA GLY A 179 25.02 -25.45 -12.81
C GLY A 179 23.82 -25.73 -11.90
N LEU A 180 22.61 -25.56 -12.38
CA LEU A 180 21.38 -26.01 -11.68
C LEU A 180 21.27 -27.53 -11.81
N ASP A 181 21.17 -28.21 -10.70
CA ASP A 181 20.89 -29.64 -10.62
C ASP A 181 19.40 -29.92 -10.38
N ASP A 182 19.01 -31.21 -10.43
CA ASP A 182 17.62 -31.62 -10.23
C ASP A 182 17.08 -31.21 -8.85
N ASN A 183 17.93 -31.18 -7.82
CA ASN A 183 17.58 -30.75 -6.47
C ASN A 183 17.32 -29.23 -6.45
N ASP A 184 18.15 -28.43 -7.14
CA ASP A 184 17.94 -26.99 -7.27
C ASP A 184 16.61 -26.70 -7.99
N TRP A 185 16.32 -27.42 -9.06
CA TRP A 185 15.04 -27.33 -9.77
C TRP A 185 13.83 -27.73 -8.92
N ALA A 186 13.96 -28.79 -8.12
CA ALA A 186 12.90 -29.19 -7.17
C ALA A 186 12.61 -28.09 -6.13
N LYS A 187 13.65 -27.44 -5.58
CA LYS A 187 13.50 -26.33 -4.62
C LYS A 187 12.84 -25.11 -5.28
N ILE A 188 13.27 -24.74 -6.48
CA ILE A 188 12.69 -23.64 -7.26
C ILE A 188 11.20 -23.92 -7.54
N SER A 189 10.87 -25.11 -8.01
CA SER A 189 9.48 -25.51 -8.29
C SER A 189 8.61 -25.49 -7.04
N SER A 190 9.13 -25.96 -5.91
CA SER A 190 8.44 -25.91 -4.62
C SER A 190 8.16 -24.47 -4.21
N THR A 191 9.15 -23.57 -4.36
CA THR A 191 9.02 -22.14 -4.06
C THR A 191 8.00 -21.47 -4.96
N MET A 192 7.99 -21.78 -6.26
CA MET A 192 6.96 -21.28 -7.19
C MET A 192 5.56 -21.73 -6.76
N GLY A 193 5.40 -22.98 -6.37
CA GLY A 193 4.13 -23.51 -5.86
C GLY A 193 3.67 -22.82 -4.59
N MET A 194 4.60 -22.45 -3.71
CA MET A 194 4.32 -21.69 -2.49
C MET A 194 3.84 -20.26 -2.81
N LEU A 195 4.54 -19.56 -3.69
CA LEU A 195 4.19 -18.20 -4.11
C LEU A 195 2.87 -18.16 -4.88
N ALA A 196 2.59 -19.17 -5.73
CA ALA A 196 1.34 -19.26 -6.48
C ALA A 196 0.11 -19.48 -5.59
N LYS A 197 0.28 -20.08 -4.41
CA LYS A 197 -0.82 -20.24 -3.42
C LYS A 197 -1.18 -18.93 -2.72
N LYS A 198 -0.27 -17.95 -2.69
CA LYS A 198 -0.47 -16.63 -2.08
C LYS A 198 -0.03 -15.54 -3.07
N PRO A 199 -0.84 -15.24 -4.10
CA PRO A 199 -0.50 -14.28 -5.14
C PRO A 199 -0.75 -12.82 -4.69
N ASN A 200 -0.33 -12.48 -3.47
CA ASN A 200 -0.56 -11.18 -2.85
C ASN A 200 0.67 -10.25 -2.85
N LEU A 201 1.76 -10.66 -3.54
CA LEU A 201 2.93 -9.82 -3.76
C LEU A 201 2.88 -9.21 -5.16
N PHE A 202 2.86 -7.90 -5.24
CA PHE A 202 2.82 -7.12 -6.47
C PHE A 202 4.10 -6.31 -6.61
N ILE A 203 4.69 -6.30 -7.81
CA ILE A 203 5.90 -5.53 -8.11
C ILE A 203 5.62 -4.63 -9.31
N ASP A 204 5.89 -3.36 -9.17
CA ASP A 204 5.77 -2.34 -10.21
C ASP A 204 7.14 -1.69 -10.41
N ASP A 205 7.74 -1.89 -11.58
CA ASP A 205 9.04 -1.35 -11.97
C ASP A 205 8.94 -0.23 -13.01
N SER A 206 7.76 0.38 -13.13
CA SER A 206 7.56 1.50 -14.04
C SER A 206 8.43 2.68 -13.64
N SER A 207 9.20 3.20 -14.62
CA SER A 207 10.02 4.39 -14.42
C SER A 207 9.19 5.67 -14.50
N GLY A 208 9.64 6.71 -13.78
CA GLY A 208 9.04 8.05 -13.89
C GLY A 208 7.63 8.17 -13.28
N LEU A 209 7.31 7.34 -12.29
CA LEU A 209 6.03 7.43 -11.58
C LEU A 209 5.87 8.75 -10.84
N THR A 210 4.76 9.43 -11.10
CA THR A 210 4.34 10.57 -10.28
C THR A 210 3.75 10.10 -8.95
N PRO A 211 3.75 10.93 -7.89
CA PRO A 211 3.09 10.58 -6.62
C PRO A 211 1.60 10.23 -6.80
N THR A 212 0.92 10.84 -7.77
CA THR A 212 -0.50 10.58 -8.08
C THR A 212 -0.67 9.18 -8.69
N GLU A 213 0.16 8.82 -9.66
CA GLU A 213 0.15 7.48 -10.26
C GLU A 213 0.46 6.38 -9.23
N LEU A 214 1.47 6.62 -8.36
CA LEU A 214 1.81 5.69 -7.28
C LEU A 214 0.61 5.46 -6.35
N ARG A 215 -0.07 6.54 -5.95
CA ARG A 215 -1.27 6.48 -5.11
C ARG A 215 -2.41 5.73 -5.81
N SER A 216 -2.65 6.00 -7.09
CA SER A 216 -3.68 5.36 -7.91
C SER A 216 -3.46 3.84 -7.99
N ARG A 217 -2.23 3.42 -8.32
CA ARG A 217 -1.85 2.00 -8.40
C ARG A 217 -1.96 1.31 -7.05
N ALA A 218 -1.49 1.93 -5.97
CA ALA A 218 -1.60 1.38 -4.62
C ALA A 218 -3.07 1.18 -4.20
N ARG A 219 -3.96 2.13 -4.54
CA ARG A 219 -5.40 1.99 -4.27
C ARG A 219 -6.06 0.89 -5.08
N ARG A 220 -5.62 0.67 -6.32
CA ARG A 220 -6.14 -0.42 -7.15
C ARG A 220 -5.82 -1.77 -6.50
N VAL A 221 -4.55 -2.01 -6.14
CA VAL A 221 -4.13 -3.23 -5.45
C VAL A 221 -4.83 -3.43 -4.10
N TYR A 222 -5.14 -2.35 -3.40
CA TYR A 222 -5.87 -2.43 -2.12
C TYR A 222 -7.35 -2.85 -2.27
N ARG A 223 -7.95 -2.65 -3.46
CA ARG A 223 -9.36 -2.99 -3.73
C ARG A 223 -9.55 -4.38 -4.34
N GLU A 224 -8.51 -4.96 -4.91
CA GLU A 224 -8.47 -6.34 -5.39
C GLU A 224 -8.33 -7.32 -4.20
#